data_ce0f682fe2fe9f890bc08fde25c4f529
#
_entry.id   ce0f682fe2fe9f890bc08fde25c4f529
#
_cell.length_a   1.000
_cell.length_b   1.000
_cell.length_c   1.000
_cell.angle_alpha   90.00
_cell.angle_beta   90.00
_cell.angle_gamma   90.00
#
_symmetry.space_group_name_H-M   'P 1'
#
loop_
_entity.id
_entity.type
_entity.pdbx_description
1 polymer ?
#
loop_
_entity_poly.entity_id
_entity_poly.type
_entity_poly.pdbx_seq_one_letter_code
_entity_poly.pdbx_strand_id
1 'polypeptide(L)' 'MSNPNIELTARELEVLELLSRGFSSKEISEQLYISSNTVEYHRKQLLRKTASRNAAELIGNAFRMRLLNLND' A
#
# COMPACT_ATOMS: atom_id res chain seq x y z
N MET A 1 10.91 -20.45 11.40
CA MET A 1 10.87 -20.21 10.00
C MET A 1 10.43 -18.78 9.70
N SER A 2 11.18 -18.12 8.91
CA SER A 2 10.82 -16.75 8.58
C SER A 2 9.75 -16.73 7.52
N ASN A 3 8.95 -15.71 7.55
CA ASN A 3 8.00 -15.45 6.49
C ASN A 3 8.74 -15.13 5.21
N PRO A 4 8.13 -15.44 4.08
CA PRO A 4 8.69 -14.92 2.84
C PRO A 4 8.84 -13.41 2.97
N ASN A 5 9.96 -12.91 2.56
CA ASN A 5 10.18 -11.49 2.59
C ASN A 5 9.26 -10.82 1.58
N ILE A 6 8.42 -9.94 2.08
CA ILE A 6 7.59 -9.11 1.22
C ILE A 6 8.32 -7.80 1.10
N GLU A 7 8.82 -7.56 -0.10
CA GLU A 7 9.57 -6.33 -0.34
C GLU A 7 8.72 -5.37 -1.13
N LEU A 8 8.43 -4.26 -0.51
CA LEU A 8 7.74 -3.18 -1.18
C LEU A 8 8.76 -2.21 -1.75
N THR A 9 8.46 -1.73 -2.96
CA THR A 9 9.26 -0.63 -3.48
C THR A 9 8.97 0.63 -2.67
N ALA A 10 9.84 1.62 -2.78
CA ALA A 10 9.62 2.88 -2.09
C ALA A 10 8.29 3.50 -2.50
N ARG A 11 7.95 3.42 -3.77
CA ARG A 11 6.71 4.01 -4.26
C ARG A 11 5.50 3.23 -3.75
N GLU A 12 5.60 1.90 -3.68
CA GLU A 12 4.52 1.11 -3.11
C GLU A 12 4.28 1.46 -1.65
N LEU A 13 5.35 1.65 -0.91
CA LEU A 13 5.22 2.03 0.49
C LEU A 13 4.55 3.39 0.63
N GLU A 14 4.92 4.36 -0.22
CA GLU A 14 4.29 5.67 -0.20
C GLU A 14 2.79 5.57 -0.47
N VAL A 15 2.42 4.78 -1.48
CA VAL A 15 1.00 4.57 -1.80
C VAL A 15 0.28 3.92 -0.63
N LEU A 16 0.90 2.91 -0.04
CA LEU A 16 0.31 2.20 1.09
C LEU A 16 0.06 3.14 2.27
N GLU A 17 1.02 3.99 2.57
CA GLU A 17 0.89 4.93 3.68
C GLU A 17 -0.24 5.91 3.44
N LEU A 18 -0.36 6.41 2.23
CA LEU A 18 -1.44 7.34 1.92
C LEU A 18 -2.80 6.65 1.95
N LEU A 19 -2.87 5.41 1.46
CA LEU A 19 -4.09 4.62 1.58
C LEU A 19 -4.50 4.44 3.04
N SER A 20 -3.53 4.19 3.91
CA SER A 20 -3.82 3.97 5.32
C SER A 20 -4.34 5.22 6.00
N ARG A 21 -4.07 6.38 5.43
CA ARG A 21 -4.57 7.66 5.93
C ARG A 21 -5.91 8.05 5.31
N GLY A 22 -6.45 7.21 4.45
CA GLY A 22 -7.76 7.44 3.87
C GLY A 22 -7.77 8.17 2.55
N PHE A 23 -6.60 8.36 1.93
CA PHE A 23 -6.54 9.04 0.64
C PHE A 23 -7.08 8.14 -0.46
N SER A 24 -7.85 8.73 -1.36
CA SER A 24 -8.32 8.02 -2.56
C SER A 24 -7.19 7.92 -3.57
N SER A 25 -7.39 7.06 -4.58
CA SER A 25 -6.40 6.95 -5.66
C SER A 25 -6.16 8.28 -6.35
N LYS A 26 -7.23 9.05 -6.56
CA LYS A 26 -7.08 10.36 -7.19
C LYS A 26 -6.23 11.29 -6.31
N GLU A 27 -6.53 11.32 -5.01
CA GLU A 27 -5.77 12.15 -4.10
C GLU A 27 -4.30 11.73 -4.03
N ILE A 28 -4.06 10.42 -4.05
CA ILE A 28 -2.69 9.91 -4.05
C ILE A 28 -1.97 10.33 -5.32
N SER A 29 -2.66 10.24 -6.46
CA SER A 29 -2.04 10.64 -7.72
C SER A 29 -1.61 12.10 -7.69
N GLU A 30 -2.42 12.95 -7.07
CA GLU A 30 -2.10 14.37 -6.94
C GLU A 30 -0.94 14.59 -5.98
N GLN A 31 -0.93 13.86 -4.87
CA GLN A 31 0.15 13.97 -3.89
C GLN A 31 1.49 13.56 -4.45
N LEU A 32 1.49 12.51 -5.26
CA LEU A 32 2.74 11.92 -5.73
C LEU A 32 3.12 12.35 -7.14
N TYR A 33 2.27 13.18 -7.77
CA TYR A 33 2.51 13.68 -9.14
C TYR A 33 2.64 12.54 -10.14
N ILE A 34 1.77 11.54 -10.02
CA ILE A 34 1.70 10.42 -10.96
C ILE A 34 0.25 10.26 -11.40
N SER A 35 0.03 9.51 -12.46
CA SER A 35 -1.34 9.31 -12.95
C SER A 35 -2.12 8.40 -12.03
N SER A 36 -3.45 8.52 -12.08
CA SER A 36 -4.32 7.61 -11.35
C SER A 36 -4.10 6.17 -11.78
N ASN A 37 -3.86 5.94 -13.06
CA ASN A 37 -3.58 4.58 -13.54
C ASN A 37 -2.33 4.00 -12.91
N THR A 38 -1.31 4.82 -12.70
CA THR A 38 -0.10 4.39 -12.02
C THR A 38 -0.39 4.04 -10.57
N VAL A 39 -1.22 4.85 -9.89
CA VAL A 39 -1.62 4.53 -8.53
C VAL A 39 -2.34 3.19 -8.49
N GLU A 40 -3.27 2.95 -9.42
CA GLU A 40 -4.00 1.69 -9.47
C GLU A 40 -3.06 0.51 -9.70
N TYR A 41 -2.05 0.70 -10.53
CA TYR A 41 -1.03 -0.33 -10.72
C TYR A 41 -0.35 -0.67 -9.39
N HIS A 42 0.07 0.35 -8.65
CA HIS A 42 0.72 0.10 -7.36
C HIS A 42 -0.21 -0.56 -6.37
N ARG A 43 -1.50 -0.17 -6.37
CA ARG A 43 -2.47 -0.81 -5.49
C ARG A 43 -2.60 -2.29 -5.80
N LYS A 44 -2.66 -2.65 -7.08
CA LYS A 44 -2.75 -4.05 -7.47
C LYS A 44 -1.53 -4.84 -7.00
N GLN A 45 -0.35 -4.25 -7.12
CA GLN A 45 0.86 -4.91 -6.65
C GLN A 45 0.83 -5.10 -5.13
N LEU A 46 0.36 -4.09 -4.41
CA LEU A 46 0.24 -4.18 -2.96
C LEU A 46 -0.74 -5.28 -2.56
N LEU A 47 -1.89 -5.35 -3.21
CA LEU A 47 -2.86 -6.39 -2.91
C LEU A 47 -2.27 -7.78 -3.17
N ARG A 48 -1.58 -7.92 -4.28
CA ARG A 48 -0.96 -9.20 -4.63
C ARG A 48 0.12 -9.59 -3.63
N LYS A 49 1.02 -8.64 -3.32
CA LYS A 49 2.15 -8.93 -2.44
C LYS A 49 1.72 -9.27 -1.02
N THR A 50 0.60 -8.73 -0.57
CA THR A 50 0.11 -8.97 0.78
C THR A 50 -1.01 -9.99 0.82
N ALA A 51 -1.34 -10.59 -0.32
CA ALA A 51 -2.44 -11.56 -0.44
C ALA A 51 -3.75 -10.97 0.11
N SER A 52 -4.03 -9.73 -0.24
CA SER A 52 -5.22 -9.03 0.23
C SER A 52 -6.25 -8.94 -0.89
N ARG A 53 -7.53 -8.98 -0.53
CA ARG A 53 -8.63 -8.94 -1.49
C ARG A 53 -9.12 -7.53 -1.76
N ASN A 54 -8.86 -6.61 -0.85
CA ASN A 54 -9.35 -5.24 -0.97
C ASN A 54 -8.49 -4.34 -0.08
N ALA A 55 -8.76 -3.03 -0.16
CA ALA A 55 -7.95 -2.05 0.55
C ALA A 55 -8.03 -2.23 2.08
N ALA A 56 -9.20 -2.60 2.59
CA ALA A 56 -9.34 -2.78 4.04
C ALA A 56 -8.46 -3.93 4.51
N GLU A 57 -8.47 -5.05 3.77
CA GLU A 57 -7.60 -6.17 4.11
C GLU A 57 -6.14 -5.79 3.95
N LEU A 58 -5.83 -5.02 2.90
CA LEU A 58 -4.46 -4.58 2.67
C LEU A 58 -3.92 -3.83 3.87
N ILE A 59 -4.68 -2.88 4.37
CA ILE A 59 -4.23 -2.07 5.50
C ILE A 59 -4.06 -2.94 6.74
N GLY A 60 -5.03 -3.81 7.02
CA GLY A 60 -4.92 -4.72 8.16
C GLY A 60 -3.74 -5.66 8.04
N ASN A 61 -3.53 -6.23 6.86
CA ASN A 61 -2.40 -7.13 6.64
C ASN A 61 -1.08 -6.37 6.76
N ALA A 62 -1.05 -5.13 6.29
CA ALA A 62 0.17 -4.34 6.36
C ALA A 62 0.59 -4.07 7.80
N PHE A 63 -0.36 -3.80 8.69
CA PHE A 63 -0.04 -3.64 10.10
C PHE A 63 0.47 -4.95 10.70
N ARG A 64 -0.21 -6.07 10.39
CA ARG A 64 0.22 -7.38 10.90
C ARG A 64 1.61 -7.77 10.41
N MET A 65 1.93 -7.38 9.19
CA MET A 65 3.25 -7.66 8.59
C MET A 65 4.29 -6.62 8.94
N ARG A 66 3.90 -5.62 9.71
CA ARG A 66 4.77 -4.53 10.13
C ARG A 66 5.28 -3.70 8.96
N LEU A 67 4.46 -3.58 7.93
CA LEU A 67 4.76 -2.71 6.80
C LEU A 67 4.29 -1.29 7.08
N LEU A 68 3.40 -1.12 8.04
CA LEU A 68 2.91 0.18 8.48
C LEU A 68 3.19 0.32 9.97
N ASN A 69 3.42 1.56 10.38
CA ASN A 69 3.73 1.88 11.76
C ASN A 69 2.62 2.72 12.34
N LEU A 70 2.07 2.26 13.47
CA LEU A 70 0.96 2.95 14.11
C LEU A 70 1.39 4.19 14.87
N ASN A 71 2.67 4.30 15.19
CA ASN A 71 3.15 5.34 16.09
C ASN A 71 3.70 6.56 15.40
N ASP A 72 3.37 6.77 14.19
CA ASP A 72 3.87 7.96 13.51
C ASP A 72 3.00 9.18 13.71
#